data_aa96ceae3d8bf73f4509aa4a927e6368
#
_entry.id   aa96ceae3d8bf73f4509aa4a927e6368
#
_cell.length_a   1.000
_cell.length_b   1.000
_cell.length_c   1.000
_cell.angle_alpha   90.00
_cell.angle_beta   90.00
_cell.angle_gamma   90.00
#
_symmetry.space_group_name_H-M   'P 1'
#
loop_
_entity.id
_entity.type
_entity.pdbx_description
1 polymer ?
#
loop_
_entity_poly.entity_id
_entity_poly.type
_entity_poly.pdbx_seq_one_letter_code
_entity_poly.pdbx_strand_id
1 'polypeptide(L)'
;NLFVNGNYSNFMNFFSNLKTPIHLISNHTTDISRFPMEVKSHLPIPDNCIEFYENLRDDFRQSIVDYYKDVNSELFIISAGPLSEIIIDILWKINPTNQYIDVGSSISEFVHGNPIREFAFEWSKYHKKDCIF
;
A
#
# COMPACT_ATOMS: atom_id res chain seq x y z
N ASN A 1 -11.17 10.53 -5.54
CA ASN A 1 -10.27 9.89 -6.48
C ASN A 1 -9.01 10.72 -6.70
N LEU A 2 -7.88 10.21 -6.21
CA LEU A 2 -6.59 10.91 -6.17
C LEU A 2 -6.10 11.37 -7.56
N PHE A 3 -6.29 10.52 -8.56
CA PHE A 3 -5.83 10.79 -9.92
C PHE A 3 -6.74 11.77 -10.66
N VAL A 4 -8.05 11.64 -10.49
CA VAL A 4 -9.05 12.46 -11.19
C VAL A 4 -9.06 13.90 -10.68
N ASN A 5 -8.76 14.09 -9.40
CA ASN A 5 -8.84 15.40 -8.73
C ASN A 5 -7.54 16.23 -8.77
N GLY A 6 -6.56 15.83 -9.58
CA GLY A 6 -5.29 16.56 -9.68
C GLY A 6 -4.38 16.48 -8.45
N ASN A 7 -4.74 15.69 -7.43
CA ASN A 7 -3.97 15.57 -6.18
C ASN A 7 -2.81 14.57 -6.26
N TYR A 8 -2.62 13.93 -7.41
CA TYR A 8 -1.57 12.92 -7.54
C TYR A 8 -0.17 13.49 -7.30
N SER A 9 0.11 14.69 -7.78
CA SER A 9 1.41 15.34 -7.53
C SER A 9 1.65 15.60 -6.03
N ASN A 10 0.60 15.98 -5.30
CA ASN A 10 0.68 16.19 -3.86
C ASN A 10 0.91 14.87 -3.13
N PHE A 11 0.25 13.81 -3.57
CA PHE A 11 0.44 12.46 -3.05
C PHE A 11 1.89 11.98 -3.28
N MET A 12 2.41 12.12 -4.50
CA MET A 12 3.80 11.77 -4.83
C MET A 12 4.81 12.58 -4.02
N ASN A 13 4.56 13.89 -3.86
CA ASN A 13 5.39 14.78 -3.05
C ASN A 13 5.36 14.36 -1.58
N PHE A 14 4.21 13.95 -1.05
CA PHE A 14 4.10 13.44 0.30
C PHE A 14 5.03 12.23 0.50
N PHE A 15 4.92 11.23 -0.38
CA PHE A 15 5.77 10.03 -0.29
C PHE A 15 7.25 10.34 -0.48
N SER A 16 7.61 11.20 -1.45
CA SER A 16 9.01 11.58 -1.69
C SER A 16 9.65 12.34 -0.53
N ASN A 17 8.85 13.01 0.28
CA ASN A 17 9.32 13.76 1.46
C ASN A 17 9.18 12.97 2.77
N LEU A 18 8.62 11.77 2.74
CA LEU A 18 8.47 10.93 3.91
C LEU A 18 9.85 10.48 4.42
N LYS A 19 10.17 10.86 5.65
CA LYS A 19 11.46 10.51 6.30
C LYS A 19 11.36 9.27 7.17
N THR A 20 10.15 8.85 7.46
CA THR A 20 9.89 7.66 8.28
C THR A 20 10.00 6.42 7.40
N PRO A 21 10.82 5.42 7.78
CA PRO A 21 10.81 4.12 7.13
C PRO A 21 9.44 3.47 7.22
N ILE A 22 9.10 2.67 6.20
CA ILE A 22 7.79 2.02 6.12
C ILE A 22 7.89 0.50 6.15
N HIS A 23 6.83 -0.14 6.62
CA HIS A 23 6.53 -1.54 6.34
C HIS A 23 5.57 -1.60 5.16
N LEU A 24 5.96 -2.27 4.10
CA LEU A 24 5.17 -2.39 2.88
C LEU A 24 4.49 -3.76 2.82
N ILE A 25 3.18 -3.77 2.54
CA ILE A 25 2.42 -4.99 2.27
C ILE A 25 1.78 -4.81 0.89
N SER A 26 2.27 -5.53 -0.10
CA SER A 26 1.86 -5.32 -1.49
C SER A 26 2.09 -6.56 -2.34
N ASN A 27 1.72 -6.49 -3.62
CA ASN A 27 1.90 -7.59 -4.56
C ASN A 27 3.36 -8.09 -4.56
N HIS A 28 3.55 -9.40 -4.72
CA HIS A 28 4.85 -10.07 -4.71
C HIS A 28 5.79 -9.61 -5.84
N THR A 29 5.24 -9.03 -6.92
CA THR A 29 6.03 -8.47 -8.03
C THR A 29 6.52 -7.04 -7.77
N THR A 30 6.22 -6.47 -6.61
CA THR A 30 6.60 -5.10 -6.27
C THR A 30 8.12 -4.93 -6.21
N ASP A 31 8.63 -4.00 -7.01
CA ASP A 31 10.03 -3.58 -6.94
C ASP A 31 10.20 -2.50 -5.87
N ILE A 32 10.62 -2.91 -4.68
CA ILE A 32 10.80 -2.02 -3.53
C ILE A 32 11.86 -0.93 -3.76
N SER A 33 12.79 -1.13 -4.71
CA SER A 33 13.85 -0.15 -5.02
C SER A 33 13.31 1.13 -5.66
N ARG A 34 12.08 1.10 -6.15
CA ARG A 34 11.40 2.26 -6.75
C ARG A 34 10.73 3.19 -5.75
N PHE A 35 10.62 2.76 -4.50
CA PHE A 35 10.01 3.59 -3.47
C PHE A 35 10.97 4.73 -3.07
N PRO A 36 10.46 5.97 -2.98
CA PRO A 36 11.31 7.13 -2.64
C PRO A 36 11.69 7.20 -1.16
N MET A 37 11.07 6.36 -0.33
CA MET A 37 11.37 6.23 1.10
C MET A 37 11.99 4.86 1.40
N GLU A 38 12.59 4.75 2.57
CA GLU A 38 13.13 3.47 3.06
C GLU A 38 12.00 2.45 3.31
N VAL A 39 12.09 1.29 2.68
CA VAL A 39 11.23 0.14 2.94
C VAL A 39 11.94 -0.79 3.90
N LYS A 40 11.52 -0.77 5.16
CA LYS A 40 12.12 -1.56 6.26
C LYS A 40 11.80 -3.05 6.14
N SER A 41 10.59 -3.36 5.69
CA SER A 41 10.17 -4.73 5.38
C SER A 41 9.13 -4.76 4.26
N HIS A 42 9.07 -5.86 3.53
CA HIS A 42 8.06 -6.12 2.52
C HIS A 42 7.40 -7.48 2.78
N LEU A 43 6.08 -7.48 3.00
CA LEU A 43 5.27 -8.69 3.02
C LEU A 43 4.61 -8.86 1.65
N PRO A 44 5.04 -9.85 0.84
CA PRO A 44 4.51 -10.06 -0.50
C PRO A 44 3.15 -10.74 -0.46
N ILE A 45 2.18 -10.23 -1.25
CA ILE A 45 0.85 -10.82 -1.44
C ILE A 45 0.75 -11.36 -2.87
N PRO A 46 0.26 -12.59 -3.08
CA PRO A 46 0.11 -13.17 -4.42
C PRO A 46 -1.05 -12.52 -5.20
N ASP A 47 -1.05 -12.70 -6.53
CA ASP A 47 -2.06 -12.12 -7.43
C ASP A 47 -3.49 -12.58 -7.11
N ASN A 48 -3.67 -13.88 -6.85
CA ASN A 48 -4.96 -14.47 -6.48
C ASN A 48 -5.16 -14.46 -4.95
N CYS A 49 -5.04 -13.31 -4.36
CA CYS A 49 -4.99 -13.12 -2.92
C CYS A 49 -6.22 -13.66 -2.17
N ILE A 50 -7.42 -13.68 -2.79
CA ILE A 50 -8.63 -14.22 -2.17
C ILE A 50 -8.51 -15.74 -2.02
N GLU A 51 -8.21 -16.46 -3.09
CA GLU A 51 -8.01 -17.91 -3.05
C GLU A 51 -6.86 -18.29 -2.10
N PHE A 52 -5.77 -17.54 -2.13
CA PHE A 52 -4.66 -17.69 -1.20
C PHE A 52 -5.13 -17.60 0.25
N TYR A 53 -5.91 -16.58 0.58
CA TYR A 53 -6.43 -16.39 1.94
C TYR A 53 -7.41 -17.49 2.35
N GLU A 54 -8.31 -17.93 1.45
CA GLU A 54 -9.25 -19.02 1.71
C GLU A 54 -8.54 -20.34 2.04
N ASN A 55 -7.45 -20.63 1.33
CA ASN A 55 -6.69 -21.87 1.51
C ASN A 55 -5.72 -21.85 2.70
N LEU A 56 -5.17 -20.70 3.06
CA LEU A 56 -4.10 -20.56 4.06
C LEU A 56 -4.46 -19.59 5.19
N ARG A 57 -5.74 -19.40 5.46
CA ARG A 57 -6.26 -18.36 6.36
C ARG A 57 -5.53 -18.28 7.71
N ASP A 58 -5.44 -19.39 8.41
CA ASP A 58 -4.91 -19.42 9.78
C ASP A 58 -3.37 -19.29 9.75
N ASP A 59 -2.70 -19.96 8.82
CA ASP A 59 -1.25 -19.87 8.64
C ASP A 59 -0.84 -18.45 8.24
N PHE A 60 -1.59 -17.82 7.35
CA PHE A 60 -1.34 -16.44 6.94
C PHE A 60 -1.54 -15.46 8.10
N ARG A 61 -2.61 -15.61 8.87
CA ARG A 61 -2.84 -14.78 10.08
C ARG A 61 -1.70 -14.95 11.07
N GLN A 62 -1.30 -16.18 11.34
CA GLN A 62 -0.21 -16.46 12.27
C GLN A 62 1.12 -15.88 11.78
N SER A 63 1.42 -15.98 10.48
CA SER A 63 2.64 -15.40 9.91
C SER A 63 2.69 -13.87 10.06
N ILE A 64 1.57 -13.17 9.89
CA ILE A 64 1.48 -11.72 10.13
C ILE A 64 1.77 -11.40 11.61
N VAL A 65 1.16 -12.16 12.52
CA VAL A 65 1.37 -11.98 13.96
C VAL A 65 2.85 -12.18 14.31
N ASP A 66 3.44 -13.29 13.88
CA ASP A 66 4.83 -13.62 14.22
C ASP A 66 5.82 -12.60 13.64
N TYR A 67 5.53 -12.06 12.47
CA TYR A 67 6.40 -11.13 11.78
C TYR A 67 6.34 -9.71 12.38
N TYR A 68 5.16 -9.28 12.87
CA TYR A 68 4.94 -7.88 13.24
C TYR A 68 4.60 -7.64 14.73
N LYS A 69 4.54 -8.67 15.57
CA LYS A 69 4.16 -8.53 16.98
C LYS A 69 5.01 -7.55 17.80
N ASP A 70 6.28 -7.41 17.43
CA ASP A 70 7.23 -6.55 18.13
C ASP A 70 7.43 -5.17 17.46
N VAL A 71 6.67 -4.89 16.38
CA VAL A 71 6.74 -3.60 15.66
C VAL A 71 5.82 -2.60 16.31
N ASN A 72 6.36 -1.46 16.77
CA ASN A 72 5.65 -0.46 17.54
C ASN A 72 5.88 0.95 17.01
N SER A 73 4.80 1.76 16.92
CA SER A 73 4.85 3.17 16.52
C SER A 73 5.46 3.38 15.13
N GLU A 74 5.21 2.44 14.23
CA GLU A 74 5.73 2.46 12.87
C GLU A 74 4.60 2.59 11.84
N LEU A 75 4.98 2.94 10.60
CA LEU A 75 4.06 3.19 9.50
C LEU A 75 3.99 2.00 8.55
N PHE A 76 2.77 1.52 8.31
CA PHE A 76 2.45 0.48 7.35
C PHE A 76 1.72 1.07 6.15
N ILE A 77 2.24 0.80 4.96
CA ILE A 77 1.59 1.09 3.68
C ILE A 77 1.10 -0.22 3.08
N ILE A 78 -0.19 -0.30 2.84
CA ILE A 78 -0.85 -1.54 2.45
C ILE A 78 -1.52 -1.36 1.09
N SER A 79 -1.22 -2.27 0.16
CA SER A 79 -1.78 -2.34 -1.19
C SER A 79 -2.01 -3.81 -1.55
N ALA A 80 -2.95 -4.44 -0.86
CA ALA A 80 -3.22 -5.88 -0.92
C ALA A 80 -4.62 -6.21 -1.49
N GLY A 81 -5.22 -5.24 -2.21
CA GLY A 81 -6.57 -5.40 -2.75
C GLY A 81 -7.58 -5.74 -1.65
N PRO A 82 -8.47 -6.73 -1.86
CA PRO A 82 -9.49 -7.10 -0.87
C PRO A 82 -8.95 -7.58 0.48
N LEU A 83 -7.67 -8.00 0.55
CA LEU A 83 -7.04 -8.40 1.80
C LEU A 83 -6.60 -7.23 2.68
N SER A 84 -6.52 -6.01 2.15
CA SER A 84 -6.03 -4.85 2.91
C SER A 84 -6.78 -4.66 4.23
N GLU A 85 -8.11 -4.72 4.19
CA GLU A 85 -8.95 -4.55 5.38
C GLU A 85 -8.73 -5.66 6.42
N ILE A 86 -8.60 -6.90 5.96
CA ILE A 86 -8.34 -8.06 6.82
C ILE A 86 -6.97 -7.93 7.49
N ILE A 87 -5.96 -7.55 6.72
CA ILE A 87 -4.60 -7.36 7.22
C ILE A 87 -4.56 -6.23 8.25
N ILE A 88 -5.21 -5.12 7.99
CA ILE A 88 -5.31 -3.99 8.93
C ILE A 88 -5.99 -4.42 10.23
N ASP A 89 -7.08 -5.20 10.16
CA ASP A 89 -7.76 -5.72 11.35
C ASP A 89 -6.84 -6.60 12.19
N ILE A 90 -6.06 -7.47 11.55
CA ILE A 90 -5.08 -8.34 12.23
C ILE A 90 -4.00 -7.48 12.91
N LEU A 91 -3.38 -6.58 12.15
CA LEU A 91 -2.28 -5.74 12.62
C LEU A 91 -2.73 -4.78 13.74
N TRP A 92 -3.92 -4.21 13.62
CA TRP A 92 -4.49 -3.34 14.65
C TRP A 92 -4.73 -4.09 15.97
N LYS A 93 -5.17 -5.33 15.89
CA LYS A 93 -5.36 -6.19 17.10
C LYS A 93 -4.04 -6.57 17.74
N ILE A 94 -2.96 -6.67 16.98
CA ILE A 94 -1.61 -6.93 17.49
C ILE A 94 -1.07 -5.67 18.17
N ASN A 95 -1.12 -4.54 17.48
CA ASN A 95 -0.55 -3.30 17.99
C ASN A 95 -1.25 -2.04 17.44
N PRO A 96 -2.15 -1.42 18.20
CA PRO A 96 -2.84 -0.21 17.80
C PRO A 96 -1.98 1.06 17.86
N THR A 97 -0.71 0.98 18.27
CA THR A 97 0.20 2.13 18.29
C THR A 97 0.82 2.43 16.91
N ASN A 98 0.78 1.46 16.00
CA ASN A 98 1.22 1.63 14.62
C ASN A 98 0.21 2.42 13.79
N GLN A 99 0.67 2.97 12.68
CA GLN A 99 -0.17 3.63 11.68
C GLN A 99 -0.36 2.69 10.48
N TYR A 100 -1.59 2.48 10.06
CA TYR A 100 -1.95 1.58 8.96
C TYR A 100 -2.73 2.35 7.90
N ILE A 101 -2.19 2.40 6.68
CA ILE A 101 -2.78 3.13 5.57
C ILE A 101 -2.99 2.18 4.39
N ASP A 102 -4.26 1.91 4.05
CA ASP A 102 -4.59 1.29 2.77
C ASP A 102 -4.51 2.35 1.67
N VAL A 103 -3.59 2.16 0.76
CA VAL A 103 -3.39 3.04 -0.39
C VAL A 103 -4.00 2.49 -1.68
N GLY A 104 -4.54 1.27 -1.63
CA GLY A 104 -5.10 0.60 -2.80
C GLY A 104 -4.14 0.61 -3.98
N SER A 105 -4.62 0.93 -5.17
CA SER A 105 -3.82 1.00 -6.40
C SER A 105 -3.12 2.36 -6.61
N SER A 106 -3.16 3.28 -5.65
CA SER A 106 -2.56 4.61 -5.82
C SER A 106 -1.02 4.60 -5.92
N ILE A 107 -0.38 3.53 -5.44
CA ILE A 107 1.06 3.32 -5.53
C ILE A 107 1.49 2.48 -6.74
N SER A 108 0.59 2.22 -7.68
CA SER A 108 0.86 1.36 -8.85
C SER A 108 2.08 1.82 -9.67
N GLU A 109 2.35 3.13 -9.72
CA GLU A 109 3.50 3.68 -10.43
C GLU A 109 4.82 3.27 -9.77
N PHE A 110 4.90 3.24 -8.45
CA PHE A 110 6.07 2.71 -7.74
C PHE A 110 6.19 1.20 -7.93
N VAL A 111 5.07 0.48 -7.85
CA VAL A 111 5.04 -0.99 -7.94
C VAL A 111 5.45 -1.49 -9.33
N HIS A 112 4.92 -0.90 -10.38
CA HIS A 112 5.05 -1.42 -11.75
C HIS A 112 5.83 -0.50 -12.70
N GLY A 113 6.21 0.71 -12.26
CA GLY A 113 6.90 1.72 -13.07
C GLY A 113 6.05 2.38 -14.16
N ASN A 114 4.81 1.92 -14.33
CA ASN A 114 3.82 2.50 -15.23
C ASN A 114 2.44 2.45 -14.58
N PRO A 115 1.58 3.44 -14.83
CA PRO A 115 0.21 3.38 -14.36
C PRO A 115 -0.52 2.22 -15.06
N ILE A 116 -1.04 1.25 -14.29
CA ILE A 116 -1.73 0.06 -14.82
C ILE A 116 -3.19 0.36 -15.15
N ARG A 117 -3.79 1.34 -14.47
CA ARG A 117 -5.21 1.64 -14.63
C ARG A 117 -5.45 2.59 -15.79
N GLU A 118 -6.42 2.27 -16.65
CA GLU A 118 -6.77 3.05 -17.84
C GLU A 118 -7.01 4.54 -17.54
N PHE A 119 -7.69 4.85 -16.43
CA PHE A 119 -7.88 6.23 -15.99
C PHE A 119 -6.59 6.96 -15.60
N ALA A 120 -5.52 6.24 -15.28
CA ALA A 120 -4.22 6.83 -14.98
C ALA A 120 -3.45 7.19 -16.27
N PHE A 121 -3.69 6.52 -17.38
CA PHE A 121 -3.17 6.91 -18.68
C PHE A 121 -3.84 8.18 -19.23
N GLU A 122 -5.09 8.41 -18.86
CA GLU A 122 -5.85 9.58 -19.24
C GLU A 122 -5.68 10.76 -18.27
N TRP A 123 -4.90 10.60 -17.23
CA TRP A 123 -4.76 11.59 -16.16
C TRP A 123 -4.34 12.98 -16.67
N SER A 124 -3.58 13.06 -17.78
CA SER A 124 -3.24 14.33 -18.42
C SER A 124 -4.46 15.13 -18.86
N LYS A 125 -5.60 14.49 -19.11
CA LYS A 125 -6.87 15.16 -19.40
C LYS A 125 -7.51 15.75 -18.14
N TYR A 126 -7.25 15.19 -16.98
CA TYR A 126 -7.85 15.54 -15.69
C TYR A 126 -6.97 16.46 -14.84
N HIS A 127 -5.67 16.53 -15.15
CA HIS A 127 -4.70 17.36 -14.42
C HIS A 127 -4.97 18.87 -14.48
N LYS A 128 -5.82 19.32 -15.37
CA LYS A 128 -6.10 20.75 -15.57
C LYS A 128 -7.26 21.30 -14.74
N LYS A 129 -7.86 20.48 -13.89
CA LYS A 129 -8.96 20.94 -13.04
C LYS A 129 -8.56 20.75 -11.58
N ASP A 130 -8.13 21.84 -10.96
CA ASP A 130 -8.06 21.91 -9.51
C ASP A 130 -9.46 21.64 -8.98
N CYS A 131 -9.62 20.57 -8.20
CA CYS A 131 -10.81 20.43 -7.39
C CYS A 131 -10.71 21.46 -6.27
N ILE A 132 -11.45 22.52 -6.41
CA ILE A 132 -11.69 23.48 -5.34
C ILE A 132 -12.84 22.90 -4.50
N PHE A 133 -12.55 22.47 -3.30
CA PHE A 133 -13.55 22.19 -2.26
C PHE A 133 -13.71 23.42 -1.38
#